data_f0110d710c1fddb750b9739c5e4630f5
#
_entry.id   f0110d710c1fddb750b9739c5e4630f5
#
_cell.length_a   1.000
_cell.length_b   1.000
_cell.length_c   1.000
_cell.angle_alpha   90.00
_cell.angle_beta   90.00
_cell.angle_gamma   90.00
#
_symmetry.space_group_name_H-M   'P 1'
#
loop_
_entity.id
_entity.type
_entity.pdbx_description
1 polymer ?
#
loop_
_entity_poly.entity_id
_entity_poly.type
_entity_poly.pdbx_seq_one_letter_code
_entity_poly.pdbx_strand_id
1 'polypeptide(L)'
;SSSAGAWLDPQHPKPARPGELRWYAMVDGKEQEVETGEPFEWNDETIQPKSRTFIPARLADNPFLATTGYEAILQNMPEPLRSQLLFGDFKIGREDNVWQVIPTEWVRLAQERWEQRTADPDFVRGPLTAIGADVARGGGDKFVLAPRFANYFGELEKHEGKTVPDGQTGAGLVVRMLRDLALVVEAETEGEEKAEDKKEALADATVNVDLIGVGTSVYDFLHEMDGVDAQGVNVASGADQTDRSGKFKMRNVRAWMYWSLREALDPQLGEDLALPPDSELLADLCAPRWKVSAQGIQVESKEDIIERLGRSPDSGDAVALAHLETSTWLMS
;
A
#
# COMPACT_ATOMS: atom_id res chain seq x y z
N SER A 1 19.49 -0.07 -11.57
CA SER A 1 19.58 -1.53 -11.33
C SER A 1 20.34 -1.77 -10.03
N SER A 2 19.79 -2.58 -9.12
CA SER A 2 20.49 -2.89 -7.87
C SER A 2 21.77 -3.66 -8.20
N SER A 3 22.85 -3.42 -7.44
CA SER A 3 24.15 -4.08 -7.60
C SER A 3 24.11 -5.62 -7.43
N ALA A 4 22.98 -6.19 -6.99
CA ALA A 4 22.76 -7.62 -6.85
C ALA A 4 22.00 -8.24 -8.06
N GLY A 5 21.58 -7.45 -9.02
CA GLY A 5 20.77 -7.90 -10.16
C GLY A 5 21.38 -9.04 -10.95
N ALA A 6 22.71 -9.02 -11.16
CA ALA A 6 23.39 -10.08 -11.92
C ALA A 6 23.21 -11.50 -11.33
N TRP A 7 23.08 -11.64 -10.01
CA TRP A 7 22.92 -12.94 -9.33
C TRP A 7 21.46 -13.32 -9.08
N LEU A 8 20.59 -12.34 -8.99
CA LEU A 8 19.21 -12.55 -8.57
C LEU A 8 18.24 -12.52 -9.74
N ASP A 9 18.58 -11.85 -10.85
CA ASP A 9 17.71 -11.72 -12.01
C ASP A 9 18.06 -12.72 -13.13
N PRO A 10 17.22 -13.76 -13.38
CA PRO A 10 17.41 -14.68 -14.49
C PRO A 10 17.36 -14.00 -15.88
N GLN A 11 16.72 -12.82 -15.98
CA GLN A 11 16.64 -12.05 -17.22
C GLN A 11 17.72 -10.95 -17.31
N HIS A 12 18.64 -10.91 -16.34
CA HIS A 12 19.76 -9.96 -16.40
C HIS A 12 20.59 -10.22 -17.65
N PRO A 13 21.02 -9.19 -18.42
CA PRO A 13 21.79 -9.36 -19.66
C PRO A 13 23.06 -10.22 -19.49
N LYS A 14 23.64 -10.19 -18.28
CA LYS A 14 24.80 -10.99 -17.90
C LYS A 14 24.53 -11.66 -16.54
N PRO A 15 23.76 -12.77 -16.49
CA PRO A 15 23.47 -13.44 -15.23
C PRO A 15 24.72 -14.05 -14.63
N ALA A 16 24.87 -13.98 -13.31
CA ALA A 16 25.97 -14.54 -12.55
C ALA A 16 25.51 -15.72 -11.69
N ARG A 17 26.38 -16.68 -11.46
CA ARG A 17 26.11 -17.80 -10.54
C ARG A 17 26.38 -17.38 -9.10
N PRO A 18 25.69 -17.97 -8.11
CA PRO A 18 26.03 -17.79 -6.70
C PRO A 18 27.52 -18.07 -6.46
N GLY A 19 28.20 -17.16 -5.73
CA GLY A 19 29.64 -17.25 -5.49
C GLY A 19 30.54 -16.68 -6.60
N GLU A 20 30.00 -16.39 -7.78
CA GLU A 20 30.76 -15.74 -8.87
C GLU A 20 31.15 -14.32 -8.48
N LEU A 21 32.41 -13.96 -8.71
CA LEU A 21 32.93 -12.63 -8.39
C LEU A 21 32.76 -11.70 -9.59
N ARG A 22 32.20 -10.52 -9.35
CA ARG A 22 32.07 -9.44 -10.34
C ARG A 22 32.75 -8.19 -9.83
N TRP A 23 33.26 -7.36 -10.74
CA TRP A 23 33.97 -6.14 -10.43
C TRP A 23 33.17 -4.92 -10.86
N TYR A 24 33.14 -3.90 -10.02
CA TYR A 24 32.40 -2.66 -10.24
C TYR A 24 33.27 -1.46 -9.93
N ALA A 25 33.14 -0.42 -10.71
CA ALA A 25 33.83 0.86 -10.53
C ALA A 25 32.85 2.03 -10.65
N MET A 26 33.16 3.12 -9.96
CA MET A 26 32.44 4.39 -10.12
C MET A 26 33.08 5.16 -11.28
N VAL A 27 32.33 5.32 -12.37
CA VAL A 27 32.76 6.06 -13.56
C VAL A 27 31.72 7.14 -13.84
N ASP A 28 32.13 8.40 -13.87
CA ASP A 28 31.25 9.57 -14.05
C ASP A 28 30.05 9.59 -13.11
N GLY A 29 30.29 9.25 -11.84
CA GLY A 29 29.23 9.21 -10.79
C GLY A 29 28.23 8.07 -10.92
N LYS A 30 28.47 7.11 -11.85
CA LYS A 30 27.63 5.91 -12.02
C LYS A 30 28.45 4.65 -11.77
N GLU A 31 27.85 3.71 -11.07
CA GLU A 31 28.45 2.40 -10.88
C GLU A 31 28.33 1.59 -12.17
N GLN A 32 29.45 1.07 -12.66
CA GLN A 32 29.54 0.25 -13.87
C GLN A 32 30.30 -1.05 -13.59
N GLU A 33 29.85 -2.15 -14.21
CA GLU A 33 30.57 -3.43 -14.18
C GLU A 33 31.82 -3.33 -15.07
N VAL A 34 32.97 -3.77 -14.55
CA VAL A 34 34.25 -3.82 -15.24
C VAL A 34 34.78 -5.24 -15.28
N GLU A 35 35.65 -5.54 -16.23
CA GLU A 35 36.10 -6.91 -16.48
C GLU A 35 37.05 -7.45 -15.41
N THR A 36 37.85 -6.58 -14.81
CA THR A 36 38.89 -6.98 -13.85
C THR A 36 38.89 -6.08 -12.61
N GLY A 37 39.55 -6.54 -11.55
CA GLY A 37 39.78 -5.78 -10.33
C GLY A 37 41.05 -4.88 -10.40
N GLU A 38 41.73 -4.86 -11.54
CA GLU A 38 42.93 -4.04 -11.70
C GLU A 38 42.57 -2.55 -11.78
N PRO A 39 43.32 -1.66 -11.11
CA PRO A 39 43.14 -0.24 -11.24
C PRO A 39 43.31 0.22 -12.71
N PHE A 40 42.51 1.20 -13.12
CA PHE A 40 42.58 1.79 -14.45
C PHE A 40 42.46 3.31 -14.38
N GLU A 41 42.99 3.98 -15.40
CA GLU A 41 42.96 5.44 -15.51
C GLU A 41 41.69 5.88 -16.24
N TRP A 42 40.97 6.86 -15.65
CA TRP A 42 39.80 7.50 -16.24
C TRP A 42 39.77 8.99 -15.86
N ASN A 43 39.75 9.88 -16.86
CA ASN A 43 39.76 11.35 -16.67
C ASN A 43 40.84 11.84 -15.70
N ASP A 44 42.08 11.38 -15.87
CA ASP A 44 43.25 11.70 -15.04
C ASP A 44 43.16 11.23 -13.57
N GLU A 45 42.22 10.35 -13.27
CA GLU A 45 42.08 9.71 -11.94
C GLU A 45 42.29 8.19 -12.05
N THR A 46 43.03 7.62 -11.09
CA THR A 46 43.17 6.18 -10.97
C THR A 46 41.94 5.60 -10.25
N ILE A 47 41.10 4.87 -10.96
CA ILE A 47 39.89 4.22 -10.39
C ILE A 47 40.25 2.82 -9.96
N GLN A 48 39.85 2.48 -8.73
CA GLN A 48 40.01 1.15 -8.16
C GLN A 48 38.67 0.39 -8.12
N PRO A 49 38.54 -0.71 -8.90
CA PRO A 49 37.33 -1.54 -8.85
C PRO A 49 37.16 -2.24 -7.51
N LYS A 50 35.87 -2.46 -7.14
CA LYS A 50 35.49 -3.24 -5.97
C LYS A 50 34.82 -4.55 -6.40
N SER A 51 35.25 -5.66 -5.79
CA SER A 51 34.61 -6.94 -6.03
C SER A 51 33.27 -7.06 -5.32
N ARG A 52 32.33 -7.76 -5.95
CA ARG A 52 31.08 -8.20 -5.35
C ARG A 52 30.81 -9.64 -5.71
N THR A 53 30.17 -10.34 -4.77
CA THR A 53 29.64 -11.68 -4.98
C THR A 53 28.35 -11.81 -4.18
N PHE A 54 27.50 -12.74 -4.58
CA PHE A 54 26.32 -13.12 -3.83
C PHE A 54 26.42 -14.58 -3.44
N ILE A 55 26.38 -14.83 -2.12
CA ILE A 55 26.40 -16.18 -1.55
C ILE A 55 25.07 -16.34 -0.83
N PRO A 56 24.10 -17.11 -1.37
CA PRO A 56 22.88 -17.41 -0.65
C PRO A 56 23.22 -18.25 0.58
N ALA A 57 22.80 -17.79 1.74
CA ALA A 57 22.92 -18.54 2.99
C ALA A 57 21.50 -18.80 3.52
N ARG A 58 21.21 -20.06 3.87
CA ARG A 58 19.98 -20.47 4.54
C ARG A 58 20.25 -20.60 6.02
N LEU A 59 19.22 -20.50 6.84
CA LEU A 59 19.35 -20.76 8.26
C LEU A 59 19.95 -22.15 8.53
N ALA A 60 19.54 -23.17 7.74
CA ALA A 60 20.03 -24.53 7.83
C ALA A 60 21.54 -24.67 7.55
N ASP A 61 22.15 -23.71 6.86
CA ASP A 61 23.58 -23.69 6.56
C ASP A 61 24.42 -23.19 7.75
N ASN A 62 23.78 -22.69 8.81
CA ASN A 62 24.43 -22.19 10.02
C ASN A 62 24.13 -23.10 11.23
N PRO A 63 25.03 -24.06 11.57
CA PRO A 63 24.81 -25.01 12.65
C PRO A 63 24.68 -24.35 14.04
N PHE A 64 25.21 -23.14 14.22
CA PHE A 64 25.11 -22.42 15.49
C PHE A 64 23.70 -21.81 15.68
N LEU A 65 23.00 -21.43 14.62
CA LEU A 65 21.65 -20.88 14.69
C LEU A 65 20.57 -21.96 14.63
N ALA A 66 20.81 -23.08 13.95
CA ALA A 66 19.87 -24.18 13.83
C ALA A 66 19.47 -24.82 15.17
N THR A 67 20.32 -24.69 16.21
CA THR A 67 20.07 -25.25 17.54
C THR A 67 19.52 -24.29 18.58
N THR A 68 19.33 -23.02 18.24
CA THR A 68 18.99 -21.94 19.20
C THR A 68 17.51 -21.60 19.31
N GLY A 69 16.62 -22.29 18.60
CA GLY A 69 15.20 -21.90 18.47
C GLY A 69 14.98 -20.65 17.60
N TYR A 70 16.02 -20.12 16.96
CA TYR A 70 15.93 -18.98 16.06
C TYR A 70 15.04 -19.27 14.84
N GLU A 71 15.02 -20.54 14.41
CA GLU A 71 14.10 -21.03 13.37
C GLU A 71 12.63 -20.78 13.76
N ALA A 72 12.26 -21.03 15.02
CA ALA A 72 10.90 -20.78 15.50
C ALA A 72 10.54 -19.30 15.49
N ILE A 73 11.52 -18.41 15.74
CA ILE A 73 11.32 -16.96 15.62
C ILE A 73 11.06 -16.58 14.17
N LEU A 74 11.86 -17.10 13.24
CA LEU A 74 11.70 -16.81 11.81
C LEU A 74 10.41 -17.39 11.23
N GLN A 75 10.00 -18.60 11.69
CA GLN A 75 8.72 -19.22 11.29
C GLN A 75 7.49 -18.39 11.69
N ASN A 76 7.62 -17.56 12.71
CA ASN A 76 6.56 -16.65 13.17
C ASN A 76 6.59 -15.29 12.47
N MET A 77 7.55 -15.03 11.59
CA MET A 77 7.59 -13.77 10.84
C MET A 77 6.57 -13.76 9.69
N PRO A 78 6.00 -12.60 9.36
CA PRO A 78 5.12 -12.48 8.21
C PRO A 78 5.87 -12.63 6.88
N GLU A 79 5.15 -13.09 5.86
CA GLU A 79 5.67 -13.10 4.49
C GLU A 79 5.83 -11.65 3.96
N PRO A 80 6.78 -11.35 3.04
CA PRO A 80 7.74 -12.27 2.42
C PRO A 80 9.02 -12.47 3.26
N LEU A 81 9.15 -11.80 4.39
CA LEU A 81 10.35 -11.81 5.23
C LEU A 81 10.67 -13.22 5.75
N ARG A 82 9.64 -13.99 6.10
CA ARG A 82 9.78 -15.38 6.50
C ARG A 82 10.46 -16.21 5.42
N SER A 83 9.94 -16.18 4.19
CA SER A 83 10.52 -16.94 3.06
C SER A 83 11.93 -16.49 2.70
N GLN A 84 12.20 -15.18 2.76
CA GLN A 84 13.53 -14.65 2.51
C GLN A 84 14.56 -15.12 3.55
N LEU A 85 14.21 -15.08 4.84
CA LEU A 85 15.13 -15.40 5.92
C LEU A 85 15.26 -16.92 6.18
N LEU A 86 14.17 -17.69 6.06
CA LEU A 86 14.20 -19.14 6.27
C LEU A 86 14.79 -19.90 5.08
N PHE A 87 14.35 -19.56 3.86
CA PHE A 87 14.63 -20.35 2.68
C PHE A 87 15.62 -19.68 1.71
N GLY A 88 16.01 -18.43 1.99
CA GLY A 88 16.84 -17.63 1.09
C GLY A 88 16.13 -17.31 -0.22
N ASP A 89 14.80 -17.28 -0.21
CA ASP A 89 14.01 -16.94 -1.40
C ASP A 89 13.90 -15.41 -1.58
N PHE A 90 14.92 -14.86 -2.21
CA PHE A 90 14.99 -13.44 -2.54
C PHE A 90 14.34 -13.11 -3.90
N LYS A 91 13.57 -14.02 -4.49
CA LYS A 91 12.85 -13.75 -5.75
C LYS A 91 11.63 -12.88 -5.55
N ILE A 92 10.99 -12.99 -4.39
CA ILE A 92 9.83 -12.17 -4.02
C ILE A 92 10.35 -10.80 -3.57
N GLY A 93 9.89 -9.71 -4.19
CA GLY A 93 10.20 -8.34 -3.79
C GLY A 93 11.57 -7.81 -4.23
N ARG A 94 12.06 -8.19 -5.41
CA ARG A 94 13.38 -7.72 -5.94
C ARG A 94 13.49 -6.21 -6.09
N GLU A 95 12.37 -5.54 -6.36
CA GLU A 95 12.27 -4.09 -6.44
C GLU A 95 11.91 -3.46 -5.10
N ASP A 96 11.45 -4.28 -4.14
CA ASP A 96 10.87 -3.83 -2.88
C ASP A 96 11.91 -3.76 -1.76
N ASN A 97 11.71 -2.82 -0.85
CA ASN A 97 12.41 -2.83 0.42
C ASN A 97 11.85 -3.97 1.30
N VAL A 98 12.71 -4.74 1.97
CA VAL A 98 12.30 -5.85 2.84
C VAL A 98 11.34 -5.45 3.97
N TRP A 99 11.31 -4.17 4.31
CA TRP A 99 10.41 -3.57 5.31
C TRP A 99 9.20 -2.89 4.70
N GLN A 100 8.98 -3.00 3.38
CA GLN A 100 7.79 -2.47 2.73
C GLN A 100 6.54 -3.19 3.25
N VAL A 101 5.47 -2.44 3.57
CA VAL A 101 4.25 -3.05 4.11
C VAL A 101 3.57 -3.91 3.05
N ILE A 102 3.28 -3.36 1.88
CA ILE A 102 2.56 -4.04 0.80
C ILE A 102 3.52 -4.30 -0.35
N PRO A 103 3.77 -5.57 -0.72
CA PRO A 103 4.61 -5.90 -1.87
C PRO A 103 4.08 -5.29 -3.17
N THR A 104 4.97 -4.71 -3.98
CA THR A 104 4.61 -4.05 -5.24
C THR A 104 3.87 -5.00 -6.19
N GLU A 105 4.28 -6.26 -6.25
CA GLU A 105 3.64 -7.28 -7.07
C GLU A 105 2.18 -7.52 -6.68
N TRP A 106 1.84 -7.46 -5.40
CA TRP A 106 0.46 -7.66 -4.94
C TRP A 106 -0.47 -6.52 -5.39
N VAL A 107 0.05 -5.29 -5.38
CA VAL A 107 -0.70 -4.13 -5.90
C VAL A 107 -0.88 -4.25 -7.41
N ARG A 108 0.16 -4.65 -8.16
CA ARG A 108 0.07 -4.87 -9.61
C ARG A 108 -0.95 -5.95 -9.98
N LEU A 109 -0.94 -7.08 -9.27
CA LEU A 109 -1.94 -8.14 -9.45
C LEU A 109 -3.36 -7.65 -9.18
N ALA A 110 -3.55 -6.77 -8.18
CA ALA A 110 -4.85 -6.17 -7.91
C ALA A 110 -5.28 -5.19 -9.01
N GLN A 111 -4.34 -4.45 -9.60
CA GLN A 111 -4.59 -3.56 -10.74
C GLN A 111 -4.93 -4.36 -12.02
N GLU A 112 -4.22 -5.45 -12.28
CA GLU A 112 -4.54 -6.36 -13.39
C GLU A 112 -5.95 -6.98 -13.24
N ARG A 113 -6.34 -7.38 -12.02
CA ARG A 113 -7.70 -7.86 -11.74
C ARG A 113 -8.76 -6.78 -12.02
N TRP A 114 -8.46 -5.54 -11.68
CA TRP A 114 -9.34 -4.41 -11.96
C TRP A 114 -9.56 -4.23 -13.46
N GLU A 115 -8.49 -4.23 -14.25
CA GLU A 115 -8.54 -4.13 -15.71
C GLU A 115 -9.32 -5.29 -16.32
N GLN A 116 -9.09 -6.52 -15.86
CA GLN A 116 -9.80 -7.70 -16.31
C GLN A 116 -11.31 -7.61 -16.03
N ARG A 117 -11.69 -7.21 -14.80
CA ARG A 117 -13.09 -7.04 -14.43
C ARG A 117 -13.77 -5.92 -15.21
N THR A 118 -13.10 -4.79 -15.37
CA THR A 118 -13.65 -3.66 -16.14
C THR A 118 -13.81 -3.98 -17.64
N ALA A 119 -12.97 -4.85 -18.18
CA ALA A 119 -13.08 -5.31 -19.56
C ALA A 119 -14.15 -6.39 -19.76
N ASP A 120 -14.64 -7.01 -18.71
CA ASP A 120 -15.69 -8.02 -18.76
C ASP A 120 -17.07 -7.34 -18.84
N PRO A 121 -17.82 -7.50 -19.94
CA PRO A 121 -19.14 -6.88 -20.10
C PRO A 121 -20.20 -7.41 -19.11
N ASP A 122 -19.97 -8.58 -18.51
CA ASP A 122 -20.87 -9.19 -17.54
C ASP A 122 -20.48 -8.84 -16.08
N PHE A 123 -19.43 -8.06 -15.88
CA PHE A 123 -19.00 -7.67 -14.54
C PHE A 123 -19.93 -6.63 -13.91
N VAL A 124 -20.43 -6.94 -12.72
CA VAL A 124 -21.20 -6.03 -11.87
C VAL A 124 -20.39 -5.72 -10.61
N ARG A 125 -20.15 -4.44 -10.34
CA ARG A 125 -19.34 -3.98 -9.20
C ARG A 125 -19.88 -4.37 -7.82
N GLY A 126 -21.17 -4.59 -7.72
CA GLY A 126 -21.88 -4.74 -6.46
C GLY A 126 -22.17 -3.40 -5.75
N PRO A 127 -22.71 -3.43 -4.52
CA PRO A 127 -23.05 -2.21 -3.79
C PRO A 127 -21.80 -1.44 -3.36
N LEU A 128 -21.92 -0.10 -3.30
CA LEU A 128 -20.94 0.74 -2.62
C LEU A 128 -20.94 0.39 -1.13
N THR A 129 -19.80 0.03 -0.56
CA THR A 129 -19.67 -0.38 0.84
C THR A 129 -18.98 0.67 1.70
N ALA A 130 -18.01 1.38 1.14
CA ALA A 130 -17.30 2.43 1.86
C ALA A 130 -16.73 3.51 0.93
N ILE A 131 -16.48 4.69 1.49
CA ILE A 131 -15.62 5.72 0.91
C ILE A 131 -14.55 6.06 1.92
N GLY A 132 -13.28 5.98 1.54
CA GLY A 132 -12.17 6.52 2.32
C GLY A 132 -11.87 7.95 1.91
N ALA A 133 -11.81 8.85 2.88
CA ALA A 133 -11.50 10.27 2.67
C ALA A 133 -10.21 10.64 3.38
N ASP A 134 -9.13 10.81 2.62
CA ASP A 134 -7.89 11.44 3.09
C ASP A 134 -7.99 12.93 2.84
N VAL A 135 -8.06 13.70 3.93
CA VAL A 135 -8.43 15.12 3.90
C VAL A 135 -7.20 16.00 3.94
N ALA A 136 -6.99 16.77 2.89
CA ALA A 136 -6.01 17.85 2.87
C ALA A 136 -6.67 19.22 2.70
N ARG A 137 -6.07 20.25 3.31
CA ARG A 137 -6.50 21.66 3.20
C ARG A 137 -5.32 22.56 2.94
N GLY A 138 -5.29 23.17 1.76
CA GLY A 138 -4.19 24.05 1.36
C GLY A 138 -2.88 23.28 1.17
N GLY A 139 -1.85 23.93 0.66
CA GLY A 139 -0.54 23.28 0.46
C GLY A 139 -0.47 22.36 -0.75
N GLY A 140 0.46 21.40 -0.69
CA GLY A 140 0.77 20.47 -1.78
C GLY A 140 0.09 19.10 -1.67
N ASP A 141 -0.57 18.81 -0.55
CA ASP A 141 -1.29 17.55 -0.34
C ASP A 141 -2.63 17.55 -1.05
N LYS A 142 -3.13 16.37 -1.40
CA LYS A 142 -4.40 16.20 -2.11
C LYS A 142 -5.50 15.76 -1.16
N PHE A 143 -6.70 16.25 -1.40
CA PHE A 143 -7.92 15.65 -0.88
C PHE A 143 -8.32 14.49 -1.79
N VAL A 144 -8.32 13.26 -1.26
CA VAL A 144 -8.56 12.06 -2.05
C VAL A 144 -9.76 11.29 -1.50
N LEU A 145 -10.66 10.91 -2.41
CA LEU A 145 -11.78 10.03 -2.13
C LEU A 145 -11.58 8.69 -2.86
N ALA A 146 -11.69 7.60 -2.10
CA ALA A 146 -11.55 6.24 -2.61
C ALA A 146 -12.85 5.45 -2.40
N PRO A 147 -13.69 5.27 -3.44
CA PRO A 147 -14.92 4.48 -3.34
C PRO A 147 -14.60 2.99 -3.41
N ARG A 148 -15.22 2.18 -2.52
CA ARG A 148 -15.08 0.73 -2.44
C ARG A 148 -16.42 0.03 -2.64
N PHE A 149 -16.46 -0.92 -3.56
CA PHE A 149 -17.59 -1.79 -3.86
C PHE A 149 -17.21 -3.24 -3.48
N ALA A 150 -17.43 -3.61 -2.23
CA ALA A 150 -16.99 -4.91 -1.69
C ALA A 150 -15.48 -5.17 -1.93
N ASN A 151 -15.13 -6.01 -2.89
CA ASN A 151 -13.74 -6.33 -3.25
C ASN A 151 -13.23 -5.60 -4.52
N TYR A 152 -13.91 -4.52 -4.91
CA TYR A 152 -13.55 -3.69 -6.07
C TYR A 152 -13.47 -2.22 -5.68
N PHE A 153 -12.36 -1.56 -5.94
CA PHE A 153 -12.24 -0.12 -5.77
C PHE A 153 -12.55 0.59 -7.08
N GLY A 154 -13.37 1.63 -7.02
CA GLY A 154 -13.57 2.53 -8.15
C GLY A 154 -12.35 3.42 -8.39
N GLU A 155 -12.41 4.22 -9.46
CA GLU A 155 -11.43 5.26 -9.70
C GLU A 155 -11.40 6.27 -8.55
N LEU A 156 -10.18 6.71 -8.18
CA LEU A 156 -10.00 7.68 -7.11
C LEU A 156 -10.34 9.08 -7.59
N GLU A 157 -11.08 9.83 -6.80
CA GLU A 157 -11.29 11.25 -7.04
C GLU A 157 -10.26 12.06 -6.26
N LYS A 158 -9.46 12.86 -6.96
CA LYS A 158 -8.34 13.62 -6.40
C LYS A 158 -8.52 15.13 -6.61
N HIS A 159 -8.45 15.89 -5.54
CA HIS A 159 -8.52 17.35 -5.58
C HIS A 159 -7.26 17.96 -4.97
N GLU A 160 -6.75 19.00 -5.60
CA GLU A 160 -5.68 19.80 -5.00
C GLU A 160 -6.17 20.43 -3.69
N GLY A 161 -5.45 20.28 -2.59
CA GLY A 161 -5.87 20.76 -1.27
C GLY A 161 -6.23 22.26 -1.25
N LYS A 162 -5.59 23.06 -2.13
CA LYS A 162 -5.93 24.50 -2.30
C LYS A 162 -7.34 24.74 -2.86
N THR A 163 -7.95 23.76 -3.53
CA THR A 163 -9.33 23.85 -4.07
C THR A 163 -10.37 23.40 -3.04
N VAL A 164 -9.93 22.88 -1.89
CA VAL A 164 -10.79 22.47 -0.77
C VAL A 164 -10.49 23.37 0.43
N PRO A 165 -11.01 24.60 0.46
CA PRO A 165 -10.61 25.63 1.44
C PRO A 165 -11.12 25.36 2.86
N ASP A 166 -12.20 24.58 3.01
CA ASP A 166 -12.86 24.31 4.30
C ASP A 166 -13.54 22.93 4.34
N GLY A 167 -13.99 22.56 5.54
CA GLY A 167 -14.65 21.28 5.78
C GLY A 167 -16.00 21.16 5.07
N GLN A 168 -16.72 22.25 4.89
CA GLN A 168 -18.01 22.23 4.18
C GLN A 168 -17.81 21.86 2.70
N THR A 169 -16.81 22.43 2.05
CA THR A 169 -16.45 22.11 0.66
C THR A 169 -16.06 20.62 0.55
N GLY A 170 -15.22 20.13 1.48
CA GLY A 170 -14.83 18.71 1.51
C GLY A 170 -16.02 17.78 1.72
N ALA A 171 -16.90 18.09 2.67
CA ALA A 171 -18.13 17.33 2.89
C ALA A 171 -19.04 17.33 1.65
N GLY A 172 -19.14 18.47 0.95
CA GLY A 172 -19.87 18.59 -0.31
C GLY A 172 -19.36 17.66 -1.41
N LEU A 173 -18.03 17.46 -1.50
CA LEU A 173 -17.43 16.51 -2.44
C LEU A 173 -17.82 15.06 -2.11
N VAL A 174 -17.77 14.68 -0.84
CA VAL A 174 -18.20 13.35 -0.37
C VAL A 174 -19.67 13.10 -0.69
N VAL A 175 -20.56 14.03 -0.33
CA VAL A 175 -22.00 13.92 -0.57
C VAL A 175 -22.32 13.83 -2.06
N ARG A 176 -21.62 14.60 -2.89
CA ARG A 176 -21.74 14.49 -4.34
C ARG A 176 -21.36 13.07 -4.82
N MET A 177 -20.20 12.52 -4.37
CA MET A 177 -19.78 11.17 -4.73
C MET A 177 -20.81 10.12 -4.28
N LEU A 178 -21.33 10.21 -3.04
CA LEU A 178 -22.38 9.30 -2.56
C LEU A 178 -23.63 9.33 -3.45
N ARG A 179 -24.03 10.50 -3.92
CA ARG A 179 -25.19 10.66 -4.80
C ARG A 179 -24.91 10.12 -6.21
N ASP A 180 -23.77 10.48 -6.80
CA ASP A 180 -23.41 10.03 -8.15
C ASP A 180 -23.27 8.51 -8.21
N LEU A 181 -22.68 7.90 -7.18
CA LEU A 181 -22.51 6.44 -7.11
C LEU A 181 -23.81 5.70 -6.77
N ALA A 182 -24.74 6.29 -6.02
CA ALA A 182 -26.07 5.71 -5.83
C ALA A 182 -26.80 5.54 -7.17
N LEU A 183 -26.77 6.57 -8.01
CA LEU A 183 -27.36 6.54 -9.34
C LEU A 183 -26.73 5.47 -10.26
N VAL A 184 -25.41 5.32 -10.21
CA VAL A 184 -24.70 4.32 -11.03
C VAL A 184 -25.06 2.89 -10.59
N VAL A 185 -25.03 2.60 -9.29
CA VAL A 185 -25.37 1.28 -8.74
C VAL A 185 -26.83 0.91 -9.07
N GLU A 186 -27.76 1.85 -8.94
CA GLU A 186 -29.17 1.63 -9.27
C GLU A 186 -29.37 1.36 -10.76
N ALA A 187 -28.70 2.12 -11.65
CA ALA A 187 -28.77 1.92 -13.08
C ALA A 187 -28.24 0.53 -13.50
N GLU A 188 -27.15 0.05 -12.87
CA GLU A 188 -26.58 -1.28 -13.11
C GLU A 188 -27.48 -2.42 -12.61
N THR A 189 -28.23 -2.20 -11.52
CA THR A 189 -29.02 -3.28 -10.85
C THR A 189 -30.49 -3.27 -11.22
N GLU A 190 -31.12 -2.12 -11.34
CA GLU A 190 -32.58 -1.96 -11.53
C GLU A 190 -32.97 -1.29 -12.84
N GLY A 191 -32.03 -0.74 -13.59
CA GLY A 191 -32.23 -0.02 -14.85
C GLY A 191 -32.36 1.50 -14.68
N GLU A 192 -32.04 2.23 -15.76
CA GLU A 192 -31.94 3.70 -15.78
C GLU A 192 -33.24 4.42 -15.35
N GLU A 193 -34.42 3.88 -15.71
CA GLU A 193 -35.71 4.49 -15.42
C GLU A 193 -36.00 4.56 -13.88
N LYS A 194 -35.56 3.53 -13.14
CA LYS A 194 -35.70 3.51 -11.66
C LYS A 194 -34.63 4.33 -10.95
N ALA A 195 -33.46 4.46 -11.53
CA ALA A 195 -32.37 5.30 -10.98
C ALA A 195 -32.76 6.79 -11.00
N GLU A 196 -33.51 7.25 -12.02
CA GLU A 196 -33.98 8.65 -12.07
C GLU A 196 -34.95 9.02 -10.93
N ASP A 197 -35.80 8.09 -10.49
CA ASP A 197 -36.77 8.30 -9.41
C ASP A 197 -36.08 8.50 -8.03
N LYS A 198 -34.82 8.05 -7.87
CA LYS A 198 -34.03 8.13 -6.65
C LYS A 198 -32.92 9.17 -6.70
N LYS A 199 -33.02 10.14 -7.57
CA LYS A 199 -31.96 11.12 -7.87
C LYS A 199 -31.43 11.93 -6.66
N GLU A 200 -32.18 11.97 -5.54
CA GLU A 200 -31.77 12.61 -4.30
C GLU A 200 -31.28 11.61 -3.23
N ALA A 201 -31.38 10.31 -3.50
CA ALA A 201 -30.89 9.30 -2.57
C ALA A 201 -29.37 9.31 -2.48
N LEU A 202 -28.84 9.00 -1.30
CA LEU A 202 -27.44 8.75 -1.07
C LEU A 202 -27.20 7.24 -1.05
N ALA A 203 -26.01 6.82 -1.50
CA ALA A 203 -25.61 5.43 -1.37
C ALA A 203 -25.47 5.06 0.12
N ASP A 204 -25.97 3.88 0.49
CA ASP A 204 -25.83 3.31 1.82
C ASP A 204 -24.41 2.75 2.00
N ALA A 205 -23.49 3.62 2.35
CA ALA A 205 -22.07 3.30 2.48
C ALA A 205 -21.45 4.06 3.65
N THR A 206 -20.51 3.43 4.35
CA THR A 206 -19.75 4.08 5.41
C THR A 206 -18.69 5.02 4.83
N VAL A 207 -18.61 6.25 5.33
CA VAL A 207 -17.57 7.23 4.96
C VAL A 207 -16.52 7.30 6.06
N ASN A 208 -15.35 6.74 5.83
CA ASN A 208 -14.22 6.79 6.77
C ASN A 208 -13.37 8.03 6.51
N VAL A 209 -13.34 8.96 7.46
CA VAL A 209 -12.62 10.23 7.37
C VAL A 209 -11.43 10.24 8.31
N ASP A 210 -10.20 10.52 7.83
CA ASP A 210 -9.07 10.74 8.72
C ASP A 210 -9.29 12.01 9.54
N LEU A 211 -9.28 11.87 10.88
CA LEU A 211 -9.49 12.99 11.80
C LEU A 211 -8.23 13.85 12.03
N ILE A 212 -7.06 13.45 11.51
CA ILE A 212 -5.84 14.22 11.72
C ILE A 212 -5.91 15.53 10.95
N GLY A 213 -5.64 16.62 11.65
CA GLY A 213 -5.63 17.97 11.05
C GLY A 213 -7.02 18.49 10.71
N VAL A 214 -7.26 18.74 9.43
CA VAL A 214 -8.49 19.37 8.94
C VAL A 214 -9.65 18.40 8.71
N GLY A 215 -9.38 17.09 8.78
CA GLY A 215 -10.39 16.05 8.58
C GLY A 215 -11.52 16.10 9.61
N THR A 216 -11.24 16.53 10.85
CA THR A 216 -12.26 16.75 11.87
C THR A 216 -13.37 17.67 11.37
N SER A 217 -13.05 18.76 10.66
CA SER A 217 -14.06 19.68 10.14
C SER A 217 -14.92 19.06 9.04
N VAL A 218 -14.35 18.23 8.17
CA VAL A 218 -15.12 17.48 7.15
C VAL A 218 -16.03 16.46 7.83
N TYR A 219 -15.51 15.73 8.81
CA TYR A 219 -16.26 14.77 9.60
C TYR A 219 -17.45 15.42 10.32
N ASP A 220 -17.25 16.55 10.99
CA ASP A 220 -18.31 17.26 11.73
C ASP A 220 -19.48 17.62 10.79
N PHE A 221 -19.20 18.14 9.59
CA PHE A 221 -20.24 18.44 8.61
C PHE A 221 -20.97 17.18 8.11
N LEU A 222 -20.25 16.09 7.84
CA LEU A 222 -20.85 14.84 7.37
C LEU A 222 -21.68 14.16 8.45
N HIS A 223 -21.20 14.16 9.69
CA HIS A 223 -21.86 13.52 10.83
C HIS A 223 -23.19 14.17 11.20
N GLU A 224 -23.34 15.48 10.91
CA GLU A 224 -24.60 16.22 11.13
C GLU A 224 -25.60 16.04 9.97
N MET A 225 -25.20 15.42 8.84
CA MET A 225 -26.07 15.22 7.69
C MET A 225 -26.90 13.95 7.81
N ASP A 226 -28.21 14.07 7.65
CA ASP A 226 -29.13 12.94 7.59
C ASP A 226 -28.80 12.01 6.40
N GLY A 227 -28.75 10.73 6.64
CA GLY A 227 -28.51 9.71 5.60
C GLY A 227 -27.03 9.51 5.22
N VAL A 228 -26.09 10.10 5.96
CA VAL A 228 -24.65 9.87 5.80
C VAL A 228 -24.12 9.11 7.01
N ASP A 229 -23.58 7.90 6.80
CA ASP A 229 -22.84 7.15 7.82
C ASP A 229 -21.37 7.56 7.80
N ALA A 230 -21.04 8.65 8.50
CA ALA A 230 -19.68 9.13 8.63
C ALA A 230 -18.99 8.58 9.88
N GLN A 231 -17.80 8.02 9.71
CA GLN A 231 -16.95 7.48 10.77
C GLN A 231 -15.61 8.23 10.81
N GLY A 232 -15.33 8.84 11.96
CA GLY A 232 -14.07 9.54 12.18
C GLY A 232 -12.97 8.57 12.59
N VAL A 233 -11.90 8.48 11.82
CA VAL A 233 -10.78 7.57 12.06
C VAL A 233 -9.57 8.35 12.56
N ASN A 234 -9.17 8.16 13.83
CA ASN A 234 -7.92 8.68 14.35
C ASN A 234 -6.81 7.64 14.15
N VAL A 235 -6.06 7.75 13.06
CA VAL A 235 -5.03 6.78 12.66
C VAL A 235 -3.86 6.71 13.66
N ALA A 236 -3.69 7.70 14.54
CA ALA A 236 -2.66 7.70 15.59
C ALA A 236 -3.09 6.95 16.86
N SER A 237 -4.39 6.71 17.07
CA SER A 237 -4.91 5.99 18.24
C SER A 237 -4.37 4.59 18.34
N GLY A 238 -4.21 4.06 19.57
CA GLY A 238 -3.85 2.67 19.82
C GLY A 238 -4.84 1.71 19.16
N ALA A 239 -4.38 0.53 18.77
CA ALA A 239 -5.19 -0.53 18.20
C ALA A 239 -5.08 -1.80 19.05
N ASP A 240 -6.21 -2.46 19.29
CA ASP A 240 -6.26 -3.75 19.98
C ASP A 240 -6.22 -4.93 19.00
N GLN A 241 -6.25 -4.65 17.71
CA GLN A 241 -6.28 -5.63 16.64
C GLN A 241 -4.93 -6.35 16.50
N THR A 242 -5.04 -7.56 15.94
CA THR A 242 -3.90 -8.39 15.57
C THR A 242 -3.90 -8.62 14.06
N ASP A 243 -2.80 -9.15 13.54
CA ASP A 243 -2.77 -9.75 12.23
C ASP A 243 -3.75 -10.94 12.15
N ARG A 244 -4.04 -11.43 10.94
CA ARG A 244 -4.94 -12.57 10.71
C ARG A 244 -4.53 -13.84 11.47
N SER A 245 -3.24 -14.02 11.76
CA SER A 245 -2.75 -15.15 12.56
C SER A 245 -3.03 -15.04 14.07
N GLY A 246 -3.41 -13.86 14.54
CA GLY A 246 -3.59 -13.52 15.96
C GLY A 246 -2.28 -13.38 16.74
N LYS A 247 -1.11 -13.43 16.07
CA LYS A 247 0.20 -13.44 16.73
C LYS A 247 0.80 -12.04 16.91
N PHE A 248 0.56 -11.15 15.96
CA PHE A 248 1.16 -9.82 15.96
C PHE A 248 0.10 -8.76 16.26
N LYS A 249 0.28 -8.07 17.39
CA LYS A 249 -0.53 -6.89 17.70
C LYS A 249 -0.16 -5.73 16.80
N MET A 250 -1.12 -4.88 16.51
CA MET A 250 -0.92 -3.61 15.82
C MET A 250 -0.67 -2.50 16.85
N ARG A 251 0.34 -1.66 16.62
CA ARG A 251 0.65 -0.57 17.54
C ARG A 251 -0.45 0.49 17.59
N ASN A 252 -1.00 0.82 16.44
CA ASN A 252 -2.01 1.87 16.27
C ASN A 252 -2.91 1.56 15.06
N VAL A 253 -3.95 2.39 14.90
CA VAL A 253 -4.92 2.26 13.80
C VAL A 253 -4.26 2.34 12.42
N ARG A 254 -3.23 3.20 12.24
CA ARG A 254 -2.48 3.24 10.96
C ARG A 254 -1.82 1.91 10.64
N ALA A 255 -1.21 1.28 11.64
CA ALA A 255 -0.59 -0.03 11.44
C ALA A 255 -1.63 -1.09 11.05
N TRP A 256 -2.80 -1.09 11.73
CA TRP A 256 -3.85 -2.03 11.40
C TRP A 256 -4.46 -1.77 10.01
N MET A 257 -4.74 -0.53 9.66
CA MET A 257 -5.30 -0.11 8.38
C MET A 257 -4.44 -0.61 7.20
N TYR A 258 -3.14 -0.36 7.23
CA TYR A 258 -2.24 -0.84 6.20
C TYR A 258 -1.99 -2.34 6.22
N TRP A 259 -2.00 -2.94 7.43
CA TRP A 259 -1.78 -4.38 7.55
C TRP A 259 -2.98 -5.19 7.08
N SER A 260 -4.20 -4.77 7.40
CA SER A 260 -5.42 -5.42 6.91
C SER A 260 -5.53 -5.34 5.38
N LEU A 261 -5.22 -4.17 4.80
CA LEU A 261 -5.17 -4.01 3.35
C LEU A 261 -4.09 -4.89 2.71
N ARG A 262 -2.91 -5.00 3.34
CA ARG A 262 -1.85 -5.93 2.92
C ARG A 262 -2.36 -7.37 2.88
N GLU A 263 -3.05 -7.82 3.92
CA GLU A 263 -3.59 -9.18 4.01
C GLU A 263 -4.68 -9.44 2.96
N ALA A 264 -5.51 -8.44 2.66
CA ALA A 264 -6.51 -8.51 1.60
C ALA A 264 -5.91 -8.55 0.19
N LEU A 265 -4.73 -7.96 0.00
CA LEU A 265 -3.99 -7.97 -1.27
C LEU A 265 -3.14 -9.23 -1.45
N ASP A 266 -2.93 -10.04 -0.40
CA ASP A 266 -2.13 -11.25 -0.49
C ASP A 266 -2.81 -12.29 -1.41
N PRO A 267 -2.20 -12.63 -2.55
CA PRO A 267 -2.79 -13.56 -3.51
C PRO A 267 -2.99 -14.98 -2.94
N GLN A 268 -2.32 -15.31 -1.82
CA GLN A 268 -2.48 -16.62 -1.16
C GLN A 268 -3.72 -16.66 -0.25
N LEU A 269 -4.24 -15.51 0.17
CA LEU A 269 -5.41 -15.41 1.05
C LEU A 269 -6.74 -15.37 0.31
N GLY A 270 -6.74 -15.08 -1.00
CA GLY A 270 -7.89 -15.25 -1.90
C GLY A 270 -9.02 -14.25 -1.74
N GLU A 271 -8.74 -13.01 -1.27
CA GLU A 271 -9.78 -11.97 -1.16
C GLU A 271 -10.12 -11.30 -2.49
N ASP A 272 -9.32 -11.54 -3.54
CA ASP A 272 -9.54 -11.04 -4.91
C ASP A 272 -9.77 -9.53 -5.02
N LEU A 273 -9.13 -8.75 -4.13
CA LEU A 273 -9.28 -7.30 -4.11
C LEU A 273 -8.74 -6.68 -5.42
N ALA A 274 -9.55 -5.82 -6.06
CA ALA A 274 -9.19 -5.14 -7.30
C ALA A 274 -9.02 -3.64 -7.07
N LEU A 275 -7.89 -3.09 -7.53
CA LEU A 275 -7.50 -1.68 -7.39
C LEU A 275 -7.39 -1.01 -8.76
N PRO A 276 -7.81 0.26 -8.92
CA PRO A 276 -7.69 0.96 -10.20
C PRO A 276 -6.22 1.09 -10.64
N PRO A 277 -5.93 1.06 -11.95
CA PRO A 277 -4.58 1.15 -12.51
C PRO A 277 -4.03 2.58 -12.46
N ASP A 278 -3.75 3.05 -11.24
CA ASP A 278 -3.24 4.38 -10.93
C ASP A 278 -1.80 4.26 -10.43
N SER A 279 -0.87 4.91 -11.12
CA SER A 279 0.56 4.85 -10.80
C SER A 279 0.91 5.58 -9.50
N GLU A 280 0.18 6.63 -9.13
CA GLU A 280 0.35 7.33 -7.86
C GLU A 280 -0.13 6.46 -6.71
N LEU A 281 -1.29 5.79 -6.86
CA LEU A 281 -1.79 4.82 -5.89
C LEU A 281 -0.80 3.67 -5.69
N LEU A 282 -0.25 3.11 -6.78
CA LEU A 282 0.79 2.08 -6.70
C LEU A 282 1.97 2.56 -5.86
N ALA A 283 2.49 3.75 -6.16
CA ALA A 283 3.62 4.33 -5.44
C ALA A 283 3.30 4.58 -3.96
N ASP A 284 2.08 5.07 -3.66
CA ASP A 284 1.64 5.37 -2.29
C ASP A 284 1.44 4.12 -1.43
N LEU A 285 0.84 3.07 -1.99
CA LEU A 285 0.66 1.80 -1.27
C LEU A 285 1.98 1.06 -1.02
N CYS A 286 2.95 1.23 -1.92
CA CYS A 286 4.29 0.63 -1.81
C CYS A 286 5.26 1.48 -0.96
N ALA A 287 4.89 2.69 -0.60
CA ALA A 287 5.75 3.59 0.15
C ALA A 287 5.95 3.21 1.63
N PRO A 288 4.90 2.89 2.41
CA PRO A 288 5.02 2.67 3.83
C PRO A 288 5.92 1.49 4.17
N ARG A 289 6.75 1.68 5.19
CA ARG A 289 7.61 0.64 5.78
C ARG A 289 7.09 0.24 7.16
N TRP A 290 7.42 -0.95 7.57
CA TRP A 290 7.03 -1.47 8.86
C TRP A 290 8.23 -1.93 9.69
N LYS A 291 8.04 -2.03 10.98
CA LYS A 291 8.99 -2.63 11.92
C LYS A 291 8.26 -3.31 13.07
N VAL A 292 8.93 -4.25 13.72
CA VAL A 292 8.43 -4.83 14.97
C VAL A 292 8.92 -3.97 16.12
N SER A 293 8.01 -3.57 16.99
CA SER A 293 8.28 -2.84 18.23
C SER A 293 7.82 -3.66 19.44
N ALA A 294 8.19 -3.23 20.65
CA ALA A 294 7.69 -3.85 21.87
C ALA A 294 6.15 -3.78 22.02
N GLN A 295 5.49 -2.87 21.30
CA GLN A 295 4.05 -2.67 21.32
C GLN A 295 3.34 -3.34 20.14
N GLY A 296 4.07 -4.05 19.27
CA GLY A 296 3.52 -4.72 18.07
C GLY A 296 4.09 -4.19 16.77
N ILE A 297 3.42 -4.50 15.68
CA ILE A 297 3.75 -3.99 14.34
C ILE A 297 3.49 -2.49 14.32
N GLN A 298 4.50 -1.75 13.89
CA GLN A 298 4.45 -0.32 13.66
C GLN A 298 4.66 -0.05 12.18
N VAL A 299 3.75 0.68 11.55
CA VAL A 299 3.90 1.23 10.20
C VAL A 299 4.46 2.65 10.30
N GLU A 300 5.28 3.03 9.35
CA GLU A 300 5.90 4.36 9.20
C GLU A 300 4.83 5.46 9.24
N SER A 301 5.12 6.56 9.93
CA SER A 301 4.19 7.69 10.00
C SER A 301 4.09 8.42 8.65
N LYS A 302 3.03 9.20 8.47
CA LYS A 302 2.85 10.02 7.25
C LYS A 302 4.00 11.02 7.10
N GLU A 303 4.44 11.62 8.21
CA GLU A 303 5.56 12.57 8.27
C GLU A 303 6.88 11.94 7.83
N ASP A 304 7.19 10.75 8.33
CA ASP A 304 8.41 10.01 7.95
C ASP A 304 8.39 9.64 6.44
N ILE A 305 7.22 9.31 5.90
CA ILE A 305 7.04 9.03 4.48
C ILE A 305 7.26 10.31 3.66
N ILE A 306 6.67 11.43 4.08
CA ILE A 306 6.83 12.73 3.42
C ILE A 306 8.31 13.15 3.43
N GLU A 307 9.00 13.02 4.56
CA GLU A 307 10.43 13.35 4.66
C GLU A 307 11.27 12.52 3.65
N ARG A 308 10.93 11.25 3.47
CA ARG A 308 11.66 10.34 2.59
C ARG A 308 11.30 10.47 1.10
N LEU A 309 10.03 10.73 0.76
CA LEU A 309 9.52 10.78 -0.62
C LEU A 309 9.34 12.19 -1.17
N GLY A 310 9.32 13.20 -0.29
CA GLY A 310 9.02 14.60 -0.66
C GLY A 310 7.54 14.88 -0.96
N ARG A 311 6.63 13.92 -0.70
CA ARG A 311 5.18 14.04 -0.88
C ARG A 311 4.41 13.11 0.05
N SER A 312 3.16 13.44 0.29
CA SER A 312 2.21 12.63 1.06
C SER A 312 1.70 11.43 0.25
N PRO A 313 1.39 10.28 0.89
CA PRO A 313 0.80 9.10 0.26
C PRO A 313 -0.75 9.15 0.27
N ASP A 314 -1.33 10.27 -0.15
CA ASP A 314 -2.75 10.58 0.01
C ASP A 314 -3.68 9.54 -0.66
N SER A 315 -3.32 9.05 -1.85
CA SER A 315 -4.09 8.00 -2.55
C SER A 315 -4.05 6.67 -1.80
N GLY A 316 -2.91 6.31 -1.25
CA GLY A 316 -2.73 5.10 -0.44
C GLY A 316 -3.50 5.17 0.88
N ASP A 317 -3.44 6.32 1.57
CA ASP A 317 -4.15 6.54 2.83
C ASP A 317 -5.68 6.49 2.61
N ALA A 318 -6.22 7.09 1.53
CA ALA A 318 -7.64 7.03 1.20
C ALA A 318 -8.13 5.58 0.92
N VAL A 319 -7.36 4.80 0.14
CA VAL A 319 -7.71 3.39 -0.14
C VAL A 319 -7.65 2.55 1.13
N ALA A 320 -6.65 2.76 1.98
CA ALA A 320 -6.54 2.03 3.25
C ALA A 320 -7.67 2.40 4.22
N LEU A 321 -8.12 3.66 4.25
CA LEU A 321 -9.31 4.10 5.00
C LEU A 321 -10.60 3.44 4.47
N ALA A 322 -10.80 3.37 3.16
CA ALA A 322 -11.97 2.72 2.58
C ALA A 322 -11.99 1.20 2.81
N HIS A 323 -10.81 0.59 3.00
CA HIS A 323 -10.72 -0.83 3.34
C HIS A 323 -11.07 -1.13 4.80
N LEU A 324 -10.97 -0.14 5.67
CA LEU A 324 -11.17 -0.28 7.09
C LEU A 324 -12.65 -0.56 7.43
N GLU A 325 -12.93 -1.70 8.05
CA GLU A 325 -14.28 -2.03 8.54
C GLU A 325 -14.47 -1.42 9.94
N THR A 326 -15.00 -0.21 10.00
CA THR A 326 -15.18 0.55 11.25
C THR A 326 -16.36 0.06 12.11
N SER A 327 -17.34 -0.62 11.53
CA SER A 327 -18.51 -1.17 12.25
C SER A 327 -18.13 -2.15 13.37
N THR A 328 -16.96 -2.79 13.29
CA THR A 328 -16.44 -3.73 14.31
C THR A 328 -15.81 -3.02 15.52
N TRP A 329 -15.56 -1.71 15.47
CA TRP A 329 -14.86 -0.96 16.51
C TRP A 329 -15.76 -0.37 17.58
N LEU A 330 -17.02 -0.06 17.21
CA LEU A 330 -17.98 0.56 18.12
C LEU A 330 -18.62 -0.43 19.09
N MET A 331 -18.33 -1.74 18.97
CA MET A 331 -18.85 -2.79 19.83
C MET A 331 -17.83 -3.36 20.83
N SER A 332 -16.63 -2.84 20.88
CA SER A 332 -15.58 -3.14 21.87
C SER A 332 -15.26 -1.89 22.71
#